data_b14a17cfb43a30e64a003cba6beca9a5
#
_entry.id   b14a17cfb43a30e64a003cba6beca9a5
#
_cell.length_a   1.000
_cell.length_b   1.000
_cell.length_c   1.000
_cell.angle_alpha   90.00
_cell.angle_beta   90.00
_cell.angle_gamma   90.00
#
_symmetry.space_group_name_H-M   'P 1'
#
loop_
_entity.id
_entity.type
_entity.pdbx_description
1 polymer ?
#
loop_
_entity_poly.entity_id
_entity_poly.type
_entity_poly.pdbx_seq_one_letter_code
_entity_poly.pdbx_strand_id
1 'polypeptide(L)'
;MARNKFDIDEELETAFSAAHLKRILVYVKPYQKSIYITLFVLLLANVATMIGPYLTKIVIDDTIPNKNMTQLFWIAIIFIVSVVVTGLCMRYRIRSITLIGQDILKDMRTAIFGHLQKLPFSYFDSRPHGKILIRVVNYINMLSDLLSNGLINLISDILSVIVTLGFMLMIDPVLTLYSLALIPVLFVIVMVIKTAQRKAYQVLSNKQSNMNAYIHESIAGIKVTQSFSREEENFEIFTEVSNEYRRSWMKAVKIQFLLWPGVQNIAVMTTCLIYFVGIKGYGVDVSTGTLIAFIGYVGNFWNPVINIGNFYNSLITATTYLERIFETMDVEPDIKDVPNAKKMPPIVGNVDFKDVYFRYEEGVDILKGINFHVDAGESIALVGPTGAGKTTIINLLSRFYNINSGEILVDGENVEEVTLRSLRSQMGVMLQDTFIFSGTIIENIRYGKLDATEEEIIAAAKVVRAHDFISGLKDGYYTEVKERGSTLSAGQRQLISFARALLADPKILILDEATSSIDTQTEILLQEGLERLLEGRTSFIIAHRLSTIKNSSRIFYIDNGRIQEAGSHEELMAQHGYYYNLYQSQFDMLQAL
;
A
#
# COMPACT_ATOMS: atom_id res chain seq x y z
N MET A 1 -27.41 14.03 -21.39
CA MET A 1 -26.60 13.43 -20.30
C MET A 1 -25.28 14.15 -20.22
N ALA A 2 -24.88 14.62 -19.04
CA ALA A 2 -23.55 15.16 -18.85
C ALA A 2 -22.56 13.99 -18.99
N ARG A 3 -21.90 13.90 -20.13
CA ARG A 3 -20.82 12.96 -20.37
C ARG A 3 -19.68 13.39 -19.46
N ASN A 4 -19.45 12.68 -18.36
CA ASN A 4 -18.27 12.89 -17.54
C ASN A 4 -17.06 12.78 -18.45
N LYS A 5 -16.36 13.88 -18.65
CA LYS A 5 -15.11 13.90 -19.41
C LYS A 5 -14.04 13.25 -18.53
N PHE A 6 -13.83 11.95 -18.69
CA PHE A 6 -12.67 11.22 -18.13
C PHE A 6 -11.38 11.47 -18.93
N ASP A 7 -11.34 12.52 -19.77
CA ASP A 7 -10.18 12.92 -20.57
C ASP A 7 -9.24 13.89 -19.82
N ILE A 8 -9.08 13.70 -18.52
CA ILE A 8 -8.02 14.40 -17.79
C ILE A 8 -6.77 13.55 -17.95
N ASP A 9 -5.93 13.92 -18.91
CA ASP A 9 -4.58 13.39 -19.06
C ASP A 9 -3.76 13.84 -17.85
N GLU A 10 -3.59 12.95 -16.86
CA GLU A 10 -2.55 13.15 -15.86
C GLU A 10 -1.20 13.01 -16.57
N GLU A 11 -0.51 14.11 -16.76
CA GLU A 11 0.87 14.12 -17.24
C GLU A 11 1.74 13.39 -16.21
N LEU A 12 2.16 12.17 -16.54
CA LEU A 12 3.15 11.41 -15.81
C LEU A 12 4.56 12.00 -16.12
N GLU A 13 4.77 13.26 -15.75
CA GLU A 13 6.09 13.88 -15.75
C GLU A 13 6.79 13.61 -14.42
N THR A 14 7.27 12.40 -14.24
CA THR A 14 8.31 12.18 -13.23
C THR A 14 9.65 12.05 -13.92
N ALA A 15 10.50 13.06 -13.74
CA ALA A 15 11.89 12.97 -14.11
C ALA A 15 12.55 11.84 -13.32
N PHE A 16 13.40 11.04 -14.00
CA PHE A 16 14.18 9.98 -13.35
C PHE A 16 14.96 10.54 -12.15
N SER A 17 14.62 10.07 -10.92
CA SER A 17 15.32 10.45 -9.71
C SER A 17 16.25 9.35 -9.21
N ALA A 18 17.55 9.55 -9.37
CA ALA A 18 18.57 8.66 -8.83
C ALA A 18 18.56 8.61 -7.27
N ALA A 19 17.99 9.62 -6.61
CA ALA A 19 17.94 9.69 -5.16
C ALA A 19 17.10 8.54 -4.56
N HIS A 20 15.95 8.22 -5.14
CA HIS A 20 15.10 7.12 -4.68
C HIS A 20 15.75 5.75 -4.89
N LEU A 21 16.50 5.57 -5.98
CA LEU A 21 17.29 4.36 -6.20
C LEU A 21 18.40 4.20 -5.16
N LYS A 22 19.03 5.28 -4.72
CA LYS A 22 20.04 5.22 -3.65
C LYS A 22 19.42 4.78 -2.32
N ARG A 23 18.20 5.18 -2.02
CA ARG A 23 17.50 4.79 -0.78
C ARG A 23 17.18 3.30 -0.73
N ILE A 24 16.86 2.68 -1.87
CA ILE A 24 16.59 1.24 -1.91
C ILE A 24 17.84 0.41 -1.55
N LEU A 25 19.05 0.96 -1.76
CA LEU A 25 20.30 0.28 -1.40
C LEU A 25 20.40 -0.02 0.10
N VAL A 26 19.70 0.72 0.95
CA VAL A 26 19.63 0.45 2.39
C VAL A 26 19.01 -0.94 2.64
N TYR A 27 17.97 -1.30 1.88
CA TYR A 27 17.30 -2.60 1.96
C TYR A 27 18.07 -3.72 1.25
N VAL A 28 18.93 -3.37 0.28
CA VAL A 28 19.78 -4.33 -0.45
C VAL A 28 21.04 -4.69 0.36
N LYS A 29 21.56 -3.77 1.15
CA LYS A 29 22.81 -3.91 1.91
C LYS A 29 22.89 -5.17 2.80
N PRO A 30 21.83 -5.60 3.52
CA PRO A 30 21.88 -6.83 4.33
C PRO A 30 22.18 -8.09 3.49
N TYR A 31 21.80 -8.10 2.22
CA TYR A 31 21.89 -9.25 1.30
C TYR A 31 23.14 -9.23 0.42
N GLN A 32 24.07 -8.28 0.61
CA GLN A 32 25.26 -8.07 -0.24
C GLN A 32 26.11 -9.34 -0.41
N LYS A 33 26.27 -10.17 0.66
CA LYS A 33 27.03 -11.44 0.56
C LYS A 33 26.39 -12.42 -0.43
N SER A 34 25.08 -12.62 -0.32
CA SER A 34 24.33 -13.50 -1.22
C SER A 34 24.34 -12.95 -2.65
N ILE A 35 24.32 -11.64 -2.84
CA ILE A 35 24.44 -10.99 -4.15
C ILE A 35 25.82 -11.26 -4.75
N TYR A 36 26.92 -11.08 -4.01
CA TYR A 36 28.27 -11.37 -4.52
C TYR A 36 28.47 -12.85 -4.92
N ILE A 37 27.95 -13.78 -4.11
CA ILE A 37 27.98 -15.21 -4.45
C ILE A 37 27.19 -15.47 -5.73
N THR A 38 26.01 -14.87 -5.86
CA THR A 38 25.18 -14.99 -7.07
C THR A 38 25.87 -14.41 -8.30
N LEU A 39 26.54 -13.26 -8.18
CA LEU A 39 27.32 -12.67 -9.27
C LEU A 39 28.51 -13.54 -9.67
N PHE A 40 29.20 -14.15 -8.72
CA PHE A 40 30.28 -15.10 -9.02
C PHE A 40 29.75 -16.35 -9.77
N VAL A 41 28.64 -16.93 -9.32
CA VAL A 41 27.99 -18.06 -10.00
C VAL A 41 27.52 -17.67 -11.42
N LEU A 42 27.02 -16.44 -11.57
CA LEU A 42 26.66 -15.89 -12.89
C LEU A 42 27.85 -15.77 -13.83
N LEU A 43 28.97 -15.28 -13.33
CA LEU A 43 30.21 -15.20 -14.12
C LEU A 43 30.66 -16.61 -14.58
N LEU A 44 30.64 -17.57 -13.65
CA LEU A 44 30.97 -18.95 -13.96
C LEU A 44 30.01 -19.55 -15.01
N ALA A 45 28.71 -19.30 -14.90
CA ALA A 45 27.72 -19.73 -15.87
C ALA A 45 27.96 -19.13 -17.27
N ASN A 46 28.25 -17.83 -17.35
CA ASN A 46 28.53 -17.15 -18.61
C ASN A 46 29.81 -17.70 -19.27
N VAL A 47 30.88 -17.91 -18.51
CA VAL A 47 32.11 -18.52 -19.03
C VAL A 47 31.83 -19.95 -19.51
N ALA A 48 31.14 -20.78 -18.74
CA ALA A 48 30.79 -22.13 -19.13
C ALA A 48 29.97 -22.18 -20.43
N THR A 49 29.03 -21.24 -20.61
CA THR A 49 28.22 -21.13 -21.84
C THR A 49 29.10 -20.78 -23.05
N MET A 50 30.12 -19.90 -22.89
CA MET A 50 30.98 -19.45 -23.99
C MET A 50 32.06 -20.49 -24.39
N ILE A 51 32.29 -21.49 -23.55
CA ILE A 51 33.18 -22.63 -23.89
C ILE A 51 32.64 -23.44 -25.08
N GLY A 52 31.32 -23.58 -25.22
CA GLY A 52 30.70 -24.38 -26.28
C GLY A 52 31.13 -24.02 -27.70
N PRO A 53 30.94 -22.76 -28.15
CA PRO A 53 31.42 -22.33 -29.48
C PRO A 53 32.93 -22.48 -29.65
N TYR A 54 33.74 -22.27 -28.59
CA TYR A 54 35.18 -22.44 -28.63
C TYR A 54 35.58 -23.91 -28.88
N LEU A 55 34.95 -24.84 -28.17
CA LEU A 55 35.16 -26.28 -28.38
C LEU A 55 34.75 -26.71 -29.80
N THR A 56 33.64 -26.16 -30.30
CA THR A 56 33.20 -26.43 -31.69
C THR A 56 34.25 -25.99 -32.70
N LYS A 57 34.90 -24.85 -32.49
CA LYS A 57 36.03 -24.41 -33.33
C LYS A 57 37.15 -25.48 -33.34
N ILE A 58 37.61 -25.92 -32.17
CA ILE A 58 38.71 -26.90 -32.07
C ILE A 58 38.32 -28.22 -32.74
N VAL A 59 37.07 -28.67 -32.59
CA VAL A 59 36.61 -29.88 -33.24
C VAL A 59 36.70 -29.78 -34.77
N ILE A 60 36.26 -28.69 -35.31
CA ILE A 60 36.20 -28.51 -36.79
C ILE A 60 37.59 -28.26 -37.37
N ASP A 61 38.41 -27.44 -36.70
CA ASP A 61 39.71 -27.03 -37.27
C ASP A 61 40.82 -28.07 -37.04
N ASP A 62 40.81 -28.79 -35.90
CA ASP A 62 41.88 -29.69 -35.50
C ASP A 62 41.43 -31.16 -35.43
N THR A 63 40.36 -31.45 -34.69
CA THR A 63 40.01 -32.81 -34.30
C THR A 63 39.53 -33.66 -35.49
N ILE A 64 38.64 -33.09 -36.31
CA ILE A 64 38.09 -33.76 -37.50
C ILE A 64 39.15 -33.97 -38.60
N PRO A 65 39.92 -32.96 -38.99
CA PRO A 65 40.95 -33.15 -40.01
C PRO A 65 42.00 -34.18 -39.61
N ASN A 66 42.41 -34.16 -38.34
CA ASN A 66 43.43 -35.09 -37.81
C ASN A 66 42.86 -36.47 -37.44
N LYS A 67 41.55 -36.69 -37.58
CA LYS A 67 40.83 -37.96 -37.19
C LYS A 67 41.16 -38.42 -35.77
N ASN A 68 41.35 -37.47 -34.82
CA ASN A 68 41.80 -37.74 -33.46
C ASN A 68 40.58 -38.07 -32.56
N MET A 69 40.20 -39.34 -32.48
CA MET A 69 39.06 -39.81 -31.70
C MET A 69 39.24 -39.63 -30.19
N THR A 70 40.47 -39.69 -29.68
CA THR A 70 40.76 -39.47 -28.27
C THR A 70 40.51 -38.00 -27.87
N GLN A 71 40.93 -37.07 -28.71
CA GLN A 71 40.68 -35.64 -28.50
C GLN A 71 39.18 -35.34 -28.58
N LEU A 72 38.47 -35.93 -29.56
CA LEU A 72 37.01 -35.77 -29.69
C LEU A 72 36.27 -36.23 -28.41
N PHE A 73 36.68 -37.39 -27.87
CA PHE A 73 36.08 -37.92 -26.64
C PHE A 73 36.24 -36.96 -25.45
N TRP A 74 37.43 -36.40 -25.22
CA TRP A 74 37.66 -35.46 -24.16
C TRP A 74 36.92 -34.13 -24.36
N ILE A 75 36.85 -33.62 -25.58
CA ILE A 75 36.10 -32.42 -25.92
C ILE A 75 34.60 -32.65 -25.65
N ALA A 76 34.06 -33.81 -26.01
CA ALA A 76 32.67 -34.16 -25.73
C ALA A 76 32.37 -34.17 -24.21
N ILE A 77 33.29 -34.76 -23.41
CA ILE A 77 33.15 -34.73 -21.93
C ILE A 77 33.17 -33.30 -21.40
N ILE A 78 34.13 -32.47 -21.84
CA ILE A 78 34.21 -31.05 -21.40
C ILE A 78 32.94 -30.31 -21.80
N PHE A 79 32.39 -30.54 -22.97
CA PHE A 79 31.15 -29.91 -23.43
C PHE A 79 29.97 -30.35 -22.55
N ILE A 80 29.81 -31.66 -22.25
CA ILE A 80 28.77 -32.16 -21.35
C ILE A 80 28.91 -31.55 -19.95
N VAL A 81 30.13 -31.48 -19.41
CA VAL A 81 30.40 -30.87 -18.12
C VAL A 81 30.02 -29.38 -18.13
N SER A 82 30.37 -28.65 -19.18
CA SER A 82 30.03 -27.21 -19.30
C SER A 82 28.51 -26.98 -19.32
N VAL A 83 27.74 -27.84 -20.01
CA VAL A 83 26.27 -27.79 -20.03
C VAL A 83 25.70 -28.09 -18.66
N VAL A 84 26.19 -29.12 -17.96
CA VAL A 84 25.75 -29.48 -16.60
C VAL A 84 26.06 -28.34 -15.62
N VAL A 85 27.27 -27.79 -15.66
CA VAL A 85 27.67 -26.62 -14.82
C VAL A 85 26.76 -25.44 -15.08
N THR A 86 26.52 -25.09 -16.36
CA THR A 86 25.61 -24.02 -16.73
C THR A 86 24.21 -24.23 -16.16
N GLY A 87 23.67 -25.46 -16.28
CA GLY A 87 22.36 -25.80 -15.74
C GLY A 87 22.27 -25.67 -14.22
N LEU A 88 23.28 -26.15 -13.49
CA LEU A 88 23.36 -26.02 -12.02
C LEU A 88 23.48 -24.57 -11.58
N CYS A 89 24.35 -23.79 -12.23
CA CYS A 89 24.51 -22.37 -11.98
C CYS A 89 23.21 -21.59 -12.27
N MET A 90 22.51 -21.94 -13.35
CA MET A 90 21.23 -21.31 -13.69
C MET A 90 20.15 -21.59 -12.64
N ARG A 91 20.06 -22.84 -12.17
CA ARG A 91 19.16 -23.22 -11.06
C ARG A 91 19.47 -22.42 -9.79
N TYR A 92 20.75 -22.35 -9.42
CA TYR A 92 21.18 -21.57 -8.25
C TYR A 92 20.84 -20.08 -8.43
N ARG A 93 21.13 -19.49 -9.59
CA ARG A 93 20.81 -18.12 -9.95
C ARG A 93 19.33 -17.81 -9.72
N ILE A 94 18.42 -18.56 -10.37
CA ILE A 94 16.97 -18.31 -10.30
C ILE A 94 16.51 -18.34 -8.83
N ARG A 95 16.91 -19.38 -8.08
CA ARG A 95 16.56 -19.50 -6.66
C ARG A 95 17.07 -18.33 -5.82
N SER A 96 18.35 -18.00 -5.96
CA SER A 96 18.98 -16.95 -5.15
C SER A 96 18.38 -15.57 -5.45
N ILE A 97 18.18 -15.23 -6.72
CA ILE A 97 17.59 -13.96 -7.14
C ILE A 97 16.17 -13.81 -6.60
N THR A 98 15.35 -14.87 -6.74
CA THR A 98 13.97 -14.85 -6.24
C THR A 98 13.92 -14.67 -4.72
N LEU A 99 14.75 -15.42 -3.98
CA LEU A 99 14.79 -15.31 -2.52
C LEU A 99 15.25 -13.92 -2.08
N ILE A 100 16.37 -13.41 -2.60
CA ILE A 100 16.88 -12.07 -2.26
C ILE A 100 15.83 -11.00 -2.58
N GLY A 101 15.21 -11.07 -3.75
CA GLY A 101 14.17 -10.11 -4.14
C GLY A 101 12.96 -10.13 -3.18
N GLN A 102 12.47 -11.32 -2.82
CA GLN A 102 11.33 -11.45 -1.90
C GLN A 102 11.68 -11.02 -0.46
N ASP A 103 12.90 -11.29 0.00
CA ASP A 103 13.36 -10.85 1.32
C ASP A 103 13.44 -9.31 1.41
N ILE A 104 13.99 -8.66 0.38
CA ILE A 104 14.01 -7.18 0.28
C ILE A 104 12.58 -6.61 0.31
N LEU A 105 11.65 -7.19 -0.45
CA LEU A 105 10.25 -6.76 -0.49
C LEU A 105 9.55 -6.98 0.86
N LYS A 106 9.84 -8.08 1.54
CA LYS A 106 9.35 -8.34 2.91
C LYS A 106 9.82 -7.26 3.87
N ASP A 107 11.10 -6.92 3.84
CA ASP A 107 11.67 -5.88 4.71
C ASP A 107 11.04 -4.51 4.43
N MET A 108 10.84 -4.17 3.14
CA MET A 108 10.16 -2.94 2.76
C MET A 108 8.69 -2.91 3.22
N ARG A 109 7.95 -4.03 3.05
CA ARG A 109 6.55 -4.12 3.53
C ARG A 109 6.48 -3.97 5.05
N THR A 110 7.39 -4.60 5.78
CA THR A 110 7.45 -4.50 7.23
C THR A 110 7.78 -3.08 7.68
N ALA A 111 8.72 -2.41 7.00
CA ALA A 111 9.10 -1.04 7.31
C ALA A 111 7.95 -0.06 7.06
N ILE A 112 7.30 -0.13 5.89
CA ILE A 112 6.18 0.78 5.55
C ILE A 112 4.96 0.53 6.45
N PHE A 113 4.63 -0.74 6.72
CA PHE A 113 3.52 -1.07 7.61
C PHE A 113 3.78 -0.58 9.04
N GLY A 114 5.00 -0.81 9.56
CA GLY A 114 5.40 -0.31 10.87
C GLY A 114 5.41 1.22 10.95
N HIS A 115 5.70 1.91 9.85
CA HIS A 115 5.62 3.37 9.75
C HIS A 115 4.16 3.85 9.76
N LEU A 116 3.28 3.23 8.95
CA LEU A 116 1.85 3.56 8.91
C LEU A 116 1.18 3.45 10.28
N GLN A 117 1.57 2.48 11.12
CA GLN A 117 1.02 2.36 12.48
C GLN A 117 1.39 3.53 13.40
N LYS A 118 2.34 4.37 13.01
CA LYS A 118 2.81 5.53 13.77
C LYS A 118 2.30 6.85 13.21
N LEU A 119 1.70 6.84 12.02
CA LEU A 119 1.20 8.05 11.39
C LEU A 119 -0.03 8.61 12.13
N PRO A 120 -0.20 9.94 12.16
CA PRO A 120 -1.31 10.60 12.82
C PRO A 120 -2.65 10.34 12.11
N PHE A 121 -3.74 10.56 12.80
CA PHE A 121 -5.09 10.40 12.26
C PHE A 121 -5.34 11.32 11.05
N SER A 122 -4.77 12.52 11.07
CA SER A 122 -4.82 13.49 9.96
C SER A 122 -4.35 12.92 8.62
N TYR A 123 -3.37 12.00 8.64
CA TYR A 123 -2.91 11.32 7.43
C TYR A 123 -3.98 10.42 6.81
N PHE A 124 -4.73 9.71 7.65
CA PHE A 124 -5.78 8.78 7.22
C PHE A 124 -7.07 9.50 6.81
N ASP A 125 -7.44 10.58 7.54
CA ASP A 125 -8.61 11.39 7.26
C ASP A 125 -8.49 12.17 5.95
N SER A 126 -7.28 12.65 5.64
CA SER A 126 -7.03 13.45 4.42
C SER A 126 -6.87 12.62 3.14
N ARG A 127 -6.83 11.28 3.24
CA ARG A 127 -6.52 10.38 2.11
C ARG A 127 -7.47 9.20 2.02
N PRO A 128 -7.98 8.87 0.82
CA PRO A 128 -8.78 7.66 0.63
C PRO A 128 -7.99 6.40 1.00
N HIS A 129 -8.57 5.52 1.81
CA HIS A 129 -7.93 4.28 2.28
C HIS A 129 -7.43 3.40 1.12
N GLY A 130 -8.14 3.38 -0.02
CA GLY A 130 -7.72 2.67 -1.22
C GLY A 130 -6.37 3.16 -1.78
N LYS A 131 -6.07 4.47 -1.73
CA LYS A 131 -4.77 5.01 -2.15
C LYS A 131 -3.63 4.54 -1.24
N ILE A 132 -3.88 4.45 0.07
CA ILE A 132 -2.90 3.96 1.05
C ILE A 132 -2.60 2.48 0.77
N LEU A 133 -3.65 1.67 0.57
CA LEU A 133 -3.52 0.25 0.27
C LEU A 133 -2.71 -0.01 -1.01
N ILE A 134 -2.96 0.75 -2.08
CA ILE A 134 -2.21 0.65 -3.34
C ILE A 134 -0.71 0.91 -3.10
N ARG A 135 -0.34 1.88 -2.27
CA ARG A 135 1.07 2.19 -1.95
C ARG A 135 1.77 1.06 -1.22
N VAL A 136 1.09 0.41 -0.27
CA VAL A 136 1.66 -0.65 0.58
C VAL A 136 1.72 -1.99 -0.13
N VAL A 137 0.73 -2.31 -0.97
CA VAL A 137 0.60 -3.62 -1.61
C VAL A 137 1.05 -3.57 -3.06
N ASN A 138 0.37 -2.76 -3.89
CA ASN A 138 0.56 -2.83 -5.33
C ASN A 138 1.91 -2.28 -5.77
N TYR A 139 2.33 -1.10 -5.28
CA TYR A 139 3.60 -0.52 -5.68
C TYR A 139 4.79 -1.37 -5.24
N ILE A 140 4.73 -1.99 -4.04
CA ILE A 140 5.77 -2.91 -3.60
C ILE A 140 5.79 -4.18 -4.46
N ASN A 141 4.61 -4.73 -4.84
CA ASN A 141 4.55 -5.88 -5.75
C ASN A 141 5.14 -5.56 -7.13
N MET A 142 4.89 -4.36 -7.65
CA MET A 142 5.46 -3.91 -8.93
C MET A 142 6.98 -3.73 -8.89
N LEU A 143 7.55 -3.43 -7.71
CA LEU A 143 8.99 -3.43 -7.50
C LEU A 143 9.60 -4.85 -7.54
N SER A 144 8.79 -5.89 -7.32
CA SER A 144 9.27 -7.28 -7.38
C SER A 144 9.93 -7.61 -8.72
N ASP A 145 9.34 -7.17 -9.82
CA ASP A 145 9.89 -7.43 -11.16
C ASP A 145 11.23 -6.73 -11.37
N LEU A 146 11.40 -5.53 -10.83
CA LEU A 146 12.68 -4.82 -10.89
C LEU A 146 13.75 -5.50 -10.04
N LEU A 147 13.42 -5.84 -8.79
CA LEU A 147 14.39 -6.37 -7.82
C LEU A 147 14.72 -7.83 -8.07
N SER A 148 13.70 -8.66 -8.37
CA SER A 148 13.90 -10.10 -8.57
C SER A 148 14.41 -10.44 -9.98
N ASN A 149 13.98 -9.70 -11.01
CA ASN A 149 14.31 -10.02 -12.39
C ASN A 149 15.13 -8.92 -13.10
N GLY A 150 15.08 -7.69 -12.62
CA GLY A 150 15.64 -6.54 -13.31
C GLY A 150 17.13 -6.34 -13.04
N LEU A 151 17.49 -5.93 -11.83
CA LEU A 151 18.86 -5.45 -11.52
C LEU A 151 19.93 -6.55 -11.68
N ILE A 152 19.66 -7.76 -11.19
CA ILE A 152 20.63 -8.86 -11.25
C ILE A 152 20.73 -9.40 -12.69
N ASN A 153 19.61 -9.43 -13.45
CA ASN A 153 19.66 -9.78 -14.86
C ASN A 153 20.45 -8.74 -15.66
N LEU A 154 20.30 -7.43 -15.38
CA LEU A 154 21.13 -6.41 -16.00
C LEU A 154 22.63 -6.68 -15.80
N ILE A 155 23.04 -6.97 -14.56
CA ILE A 155 24.44 -7.27 -14.26
C ILE A 155 24.87 -8.55 -14.99
N SER A 156 24.01 -9.60 -15.03
CA SER A 156 24.24 -10.82 -15.78
C SER A 156 24.42 -10.56 -17.27
N ASP A 157 23.57 -9.71 -17.86
CA ASP A 157 23.62 -9.34 -19.26
C ASP A 157 24.90 -8.54 -19.61
N ILE A 158 25.29 -7.62 -18.73
CA ILE A 158 26.57 -6.89 -18.88
C ILE A 158 27.76 -7.87 -18.78
N LEU A 159 27.77 -8.78 -17.80
CA LEU A 159 28.80 -9.81 -17.69
C LEU A 159 28.83 -10.71 -18.91
N SER A 160 27.68 -11.11 -19.43
CA SER A 160 27.55 -11.94 -20.63
C SER A 160 28.17 -11.23 -21.85
N VAL A 161 27.88 -9.94 -22.04
CA VAL A 161 28.49 -9.13 -23.12
C VAL A 161 30.01 -9.08 -22.98
N ILE A 162 30.51 -8.80 -21.76
CA ILE A 162 31.96 -8.71 -21.50
C ILE A 162 32.65 -10.04 -21.77
N VAL A 163 32.10 -11.16 -21.25
CA VAL A 163 32.67 -12.49 -21.44
C VAL A 163 32.63 -12.90 -22.91
N THR A 164 31.51 -12.67 -23.61
CA THR A 164 31.39 -12.96 -25.05
C THR A 164 32.41 -12.18 -25.87
N LEU A 165 32.55 -10.87 -25.61
CA LEU A 165 33.56 -10.05 -26.26
C LEU A 165 34.99 -10.52 -25.96
N GLY A 166 35.26 -10.93 -24.71
CA GLY A 166 36.55 -11.52 -24.33
C GLY A 166 36.89 -12.74 -25.16
N PHE A 167 35.98 -13.68 -25.32
CA PHE A 167 36.18 -14.87 -26.17
C PHE A 167 36.33 -14.53 -27.65
N MET A 168 35.52 -13.60 -28.16
CA MET A 168 35.63 -13.15 -29.56
C MET A 168 37.00 -12.51 -29.85
N LEU A 169 37.47 -11.62 -28.95
CA LEU A 169 38.79 -10.97 -29.09
C LEU A 169 39.96 -11.96 -28.97
N MET A 170 39.83 -12.99 -28.13
CA MET A 170 40.85 -14.04 -28.00
C MET A 170 40.96 -14.90 -29.25
N ILE A 171 39.87 -15.09 -30.00
CA ILE A 171 39.85 -15.90 -31.21
C ILE A 171 40.33 -15.10 -32.43
N ASP A 172 39.71 -13.96 -32.68
CA ASP A 172 40.05 -13.07 -33.79
C ASP A 172 39.61 -11.64 -33.53
N PRO A 173 40.55 -10.69 -33.25
CA PRO A 173 40.23 -9.30 -33.00
C PRO A 173 39.62 -8.56 -34.20
N VAL A 174 40.06 -8.89 -35.43
CA VAL A 174 39.61 -8.21 -36.64
C VAL A 174 38.17 -8.59 -36.96
N LEU A 175 37.87 -9.89 -36.90
CA LEU A 175 36.49 -10.39 -37.08
C LEU A 175 35.55 -9.86 -36.00
N THR A 176 36.05 -9.69 -34.78
CA THR A 176 35.29 -9.06 -33.66
C THR A 176 34.92 -7.62 -34.03
N LEU A 177 35.84 -6.84 -34.56
CA LEU A 177 35.57 -5.44 -34.96
C LEU A 177 34.45 -5.38 -36.01
N TYR A 178 34.51 -6.25 -37.04
CA TYR A 178 33.44 -6.34 -38.05
C TYR A 178 32.10 -6.76 -37.44
N SER A 179 32.11 -7.68 -36.45
CA SER A 179 30.89 -8.10 -35.73
C SER A 179 30.22 -6.95 -34.96
N LEU A 180 31.00 -5.97 -34.48
CA LEU A 180 30.52 -4.81 -33.77
C LEU A 180 30.09 -3.65 -34.68
N ALA A 181 30.43 -3.69 -35.99
CA ALA A 181 30.19 -2.59 -36.94
C ALA A 181 28.71 -2.18 -37.06
N LEU A 182 27.77 -3.11 -36.80
CA LEU A 182 26.32 -2.85 -36.87
C LEU A 182 25.69 -2.37 -35.55
N ILE A 183 26.47 -2.26 -34.47
CA ILE A 183 25.96 -1.76 -33.16
C ILE A 183 25.39 -0.33 -33.29
N PRO A 184 26.03 0.63 -33.94
CA PRO A 184 25.46 1.96 -34.08
C PRO A 184 24.12 1.96 -34.82
N VAL A 185 23.97 1.11 -35.84
CA VAL A 185 22.71 0.96 -36.60
C VAL A 185 21.61 0.38 -35.68
N LEU A 186 21.95 -0.63 -34.91
CA LEU A 186 21.02 -1.18 -33.90
C LEU A 186 20.58 -0.10 -32.92
N PHE A 187 21.51 0.68 -32.38
CA PHE A 187 21.20 1.72 -31.39
C PHE A 187 20.19 2.73 -31.96
N VAL A 188 20.36 3.17 -33.21
CA VAL A 188 19.41 4.07 -33.88
C VAL A 188 18.03 3.41 -34.02
N ILE A 189 17.97 2.17 -34.50
CA ILE A 189 16.70 1.43 -34.67
C ILE A 189 15.97 1.29 -33.31
N VAL A 190 16.68 0.85 -32.26
CA VAL A 190 16.12 0.70 -30.92
C VAL A 190 15.62 2.04 -30.40
N MET A 191 16.38 3.13 -30.55
CA MET A 191 16.02 4.45 -30.08
C MET A 191 14.73 4.96 -30.76
N VAL A 192 14.61 4.81 -32.07
CA VAL A 192 13.42 5.20 -32.83
C VAL A 192 12.19 4.40 -32.39
N ILE A 193 12.31 3.06 -32.33
CA ILE A 193 11.19 2.20 -31.92
C ILE A 193 10.78 2.51 -30.46
N LYS A 194 11.73 2.67 -29.54
CA LYS A 194 11.45 2.98 -28.12
C LYS A 194 10.75 4.32 -27.94
N THR A 195 11.14 5.34 -28.69
CA THR A 195 10.46 6.64 -28.65
C THR A 195 9.02 6.55 -29.14
N ALA A 196 8.78 5.83 -30.23
CA ALA A 196 7.42 5.59 -30.73
C ALA A 196 6.60 4.74 -29.76
N GLN A 197 7.21 3.71 -29.17
CA GLN A 197 6.60 2.83 -28.18
C GLN A 197 6.16 3.63 -26.94
N ARG A 198 7.03 4.48 -26.38
CA ARG A 198 6.71 5.32 -25.22
C ARG A 198 5.45 6.15 -25.46
N LYS A 199 5.34 6.85 -26.60
CA LYS A 199 4.16 7.65 -26.94
C LYS A 199 2.88 6.79 -27.06
N ALA A 200 2.99 5.62 -27.69
CA ALA A 200 1.85 4.72 -27.84
C ALA A 200 1.36 4.15 -26.49
N TYR A 201 2.29 3.81 -25.59
CA TYR A 201 1.95 3.31 -24.25
C TYR A 201 1.39 4.40 -23.33
N GLN A 202 1.79 5.67 -23.48
CA GLN A 202 1.15 6.78 -22.76
C GLN A 202 -0.34 6.88 -23.13
N VAL A 203 -0.67 6.88 -24.43
CA VAL A 203 -2.07 6.90 -24.88
C VAL A 203 -2.83 5.67 -24.39
N LEU A 204 -2.22 4.49 -24.44
CA LEU A 204 -2.81 3.26 -23.92
C LEU A 204 -3.12 3.34 -22.43
N SER A 205 -2.17 3.85 -21.63
CA SER A 205 -2.32 4.02 -20.18
C SER A 205 -3.50 4.93 -19.83
N ASN A 206 -3.66 6.04 -20.55
CA ASN A 206 -4.78 6.96 -20.36
C ASN A 206 -6.12 6.28 -20.69
N LYS A 207 -6.20 5.55 -21.81
CA LYS A 207 -7.42 4.82 -22.17
C LYS A 207 -7.75 3.68 -21.19
N GLN A 208 -6.74 3.03 -20.62
CA GLN A 208 -6.92 2.04 -19.56
C GLN A 208 -7.46 2.68 -18.27
N SER A 209 -6.92 3.83 -17.88
CA SER A 209 -7.37 4.59 -16.70
C SER A 209 -8.83 4.99 -16.85
N ASN A 210 -9.23 5.50 -18.03
CA ASN A 210 -10.61 5.88 -18.33
C ASN A 210 -11.56 4.68 -18.27
N MET A 211 -11.15 3.54 -18.83
CA MET A 211 -11.94 2.30 -18.75
C MET A 211 -12.12 1.81 -17.32
N ASN A 212 -11.05 1.83 -16.52
CA ASN A 212 -11.11 1.42 -15.11
C ASN A 212 -11.98 2.35 -14.28
N ALA A 213 -11.92 3.67 -14.51
CA ALA A 213 -12.77 4.65 -13.86
C ALA A 213 -14.25 4.42 -14.19
N TYR A 214 -14.56 4.16 -15.47
CA TYR A 214 -15.93 3.84 -15.93
C TYR A 214 -16.48 2.56 -15.30
N ILE A 215 -15.66 1.48 -15.25
CA ILE A 215 -16.04 0.22 -14.58
C ILE A 215 -16.34 0.47 -13.10
N HIS A 216 -15.47 1.22 -12.41
CA HIS A 216 -15.64 1.52 -10.99
C HIS A 216 -16.95 2.29 -10.74
N GLU A 217 -17.22 3.34 -11.53
CA GLU A 217 -18.46 4.12 -11.44
C GLU A 217 -19.69 3.27 -11.73
N SER A 218 -19.65 2.44 -12.78
CA SER A 218 -20.76 1.57 -13.16
C SER A 218 -21.08 0.52 -12.09
N ILE A 219 -20.05 -0.07 -11.45
CA ILE A 219 -20.25 -1.04 -10.36
C ILE A 219 -20.78 -0.34 -9.11
N ALA A 220 -20.21 0.81 -8.74
CA ALA A 220 -20.67 1.58 -7.57
C ALA A 220 -22.12 2.07 -7.76
N GLY A 221 -22.49 2.47 -9.00
CA GLY A 221 -23.81 2.95 -9.37
C GLY A 221 -24.80 1.88 -9.84
N ILE A 222 -24.49 0.58 -9.72
CA ILE A 222 -25.29 -0.50 -10.34
C ILE A 222 -26.76 -0.48 -9.91
N LYS A 223 -27.03 -0.19 -8.63
CA LYS A 223 -28.41 -0.07 -8.12
C LYS A 223 -29.19 1.03 -8.82
N VAL A 224 -28.53 2.17 -9.09
CA VAL A 224 -29.14 3.30 -9.80
C VAL A 224 -29.40 2.91 -11.26
N THR A 225 -28.42 2.31 -11.94
CA THR A 225 -28.56 1.84 -13.31
C THR A 225 -29.76 0.90 -13.45
N GLN A 226 -29.87 -0.10 -12.55
CA GLN A 226 -30.99 -1.06 -12.54
C GLN A 226 -32.33 -0.41 -12.16
N SER A 227 -32.35 0.52 -11.18
CA SER A 227 -33.57 1.22 -10.79
C SER A 227 -34.20 2.05 -11.93
N PHE A 228 -33.37 2.55 -12.82
CA PHE A 228 -33.80 3.31 -13.98
C PHE A 228 -33.82 2.51 -15.29
N SER A 229 -33.57 1.18 -15.23
CA SER A 229 -33.54 0.28 -16.40
C SER A 229 -32.65 0.80 -17.55
N ARG A 230 -31.41 1.20 -17.19
CA ARG A 230 -30.41 1.78 -18.09
C ARG A 230 -29.21 0.87 -18.36
N GLU A 231 -29.39 -0.43 -18.21
CA GLU A 231 -28.33 -1.44 -18.39
C GLU A 231 -27.79 -1.46 -19.81
N GLU A 232 -28.69 -1.39 -20.81
CA GLU A 232 -28.31 -1.47 -22.21
C GLU A 232 -27.51 -0.24 -22.65
N GLU A 233 -27.96 0.96 -22.26
CA GLU A 233 -27.27 2.22 -22.54
C GLU A 233 -25.88 2.25 -21.87
N ASN A 234 -25.77 1.77 -20.60
CA ASN A 234 -24.51 1.66 -19.91
C ASN A 234 -23.56 0.65 -20.59
N PHE A 235 -24.11 -0.45 -21.11
CA PHE A 235 -23.35 -1.46 -21.86
C PHE A 235 -22.85 -0.92 -23.22
N GLU A 236 -23.63 -0.12 -23.92
CA GLU A 236 -23.17 0.54 -25.15
C GLU A 236 -22.00 1.47 -24.92
N ILE A 237 -22.08 2.32 -23.87
CA ILE A 237 -20.98 3.23 -23.48
C ILE A 237 -19.72 2.41 -23.11
N PHE A 238 -19.87 1.34 -22.32
CA PHE A 238 -18.75 0.46 -21.98
C PHE A 238 -18.11 -0.15 -23.22
N THR A 239 -18.92 -0.57 -24.18
CA THR A 239 -18.45 -1.16 -25.44
C THR A 239 -17.64 -0.14 -26.26
N GLU A 240 -18.07 1.13 -26.30
CA GLU A 240 -17.32 2.20 -26.96
C GLU A 240 -15.95 2.42 -26.29
N VAL A 241 -15.92 2.58 -24.95
CA VAL A 241 -14.70 2.79 -24.17
C VAL A 241 -13.73 1.59 -24.30
N SER A 242 -14.27 0.37 -24.26
CA SER A 242 -13.49 -0.87 -24.44
C SER A 242 -12.90 -0.97 -25.86
N ASN A 243 -13.64 -0.54 -26.90
CA ASN A 243 -13.12 -0.50 -28.26
C ASN A 243 -12.03 0.55 -28.44
N GLU A 244 -12.11 1.71 -27.79
CA GLU A 244 -11.04 2.71 -27.79
C GLU A 244 -9.77 2.19 -27.13
N TYR A 245 -9.89 1.53 -25.98
CA TYR A 245 -8.78 0.86 -25.31
C TYR A 245 -8.15 -0.20 -26.24
N ARG A 246 -8.96 -1.08 -26.84
CA ARG A 246 -8.50 -2.11 -27.77
C ARG A 246 -7.74 -1.52 -28.97
N ARG A 247 -8.23 -0.43 -29.57
CA ARG A 247 -7.54 0.24 -30.70
C ARG A 247 -6.17 0.78 -30.26
N SER A 248 -6.11 1.42 -29.10
CA SER A 248 -4.86 1.96 -28.55
C SER A 248 -3.88 0.84 -28.18
N TRP A 249 -4.38 -0.26 -27.59
CA TRP A 249 -3.59 -1.46 -27.28
C TRP A 249 -2.99 -2.09 -28.55
N MET A 250 -3.81 -2.29 -29.59
CA MET A 250 -3.32 -2.82 -30.88
C MET A 250 -2.25 -1.95 -31.51
N LYS A 251 -2.35 -0.63 -31.40
CA LYS A 251 -1.32 0.29 -31.87
C LYS A 251 -0.02 0.17 -31.09
N ALA A 252 -0.09 0.13 -29.76
CA ALA A 252 1.07 -0.01 -28.89
C ALA A 252 1.80 -1.35 -29.13
N VAL A 253 1.03 -2.44 -29.21
CA VAL A 253 1.57 -3.79 -29.45
C VAL A 253 2.20 -3.92 -30.84
N LYS A 254 1.59 -3.36 -31.90
CA LYS A 254 2.20 -3.35 -33.24
C LYS A 254 3.59 -2.68 -33.23
N ILE A 255 3.74 -1.57 -32.53
CA ILE A 255 5.05 -0.90 -32.40
C ILE A 255 6.02 -1.74 -31.58
N GLN A 256 5.57 -2.36 -30.49
CA GLN A 256 6.38 -3.22 -29.65
C GLN A 256 6.93 -4.43 -30.44
N PHE A 257 6.10 -5.05 -31.25
CA PHE A 257 6.50 -6.21 -32.04
C PHE A 257 7.52 -5.88 -33.17
N LEU A 258 7.74 -4.61 -33.51
CA LEU A 258 8.79 -4.23 -34.44
C LEU A 258 10.21 -4.35 -33.86
N LEU A 259 10.33 -4.33 -32.52
CA LEU A 259 11.63 -4.37 -31.87
C LEU A 259 12.36 -5.69 -32.12
N TRP A 260 11.66 -6.85 -31.90
CA TRP A 260 12.30 -8.15 -32.03
C TRP A 260 12.75 -8.48 -33.46
N PRO A 261 11.93 -8.34 -34.52
CA PRO A 261 12.40 -8.48 -35.90
C PRO A 261 13.50 -7.49 -36.28
N GLY A 262 13.44 -6.23 -35.78
CA GLY A 262 14.49 -5.24 -36.03
C GLY A 262 15.83 -5.70 -35.53
N VAL A 263 15.93 -6.19 -34.31
CA VAL A 263 17.17 -6.71 -33.73
C VAL A 263 17.60 -8.02 -34.40
N GLN A 264 16.66 -8.93 -34.67
CA GLN A 264 16.96 -10.19 -35.34
C GLN A 264 17.54 -9.98 -36.75
N ASN A 265 17.01 -9.03 -37.51
CA ASN A 265 17.56 -8.68 -38.82
C ASN A 265 19.00 -8.15 -38.70
N ILE A 266 19.33 -7.32 -37.71
CA ILE A 266 20.70 -6.86 -37.47
C ILE A 266 21.63 -8.03 -37.13
N ALA A 267 21.18 -9.00 -36.30
CA ALA A 267 21.94 -10.19 -35.98
C ALA A 267 22.23 -11.04 -37.25
N VAL A 268 21.22 -11.23 -38.11
CA VAL A 268 21.41 -11.90 -39.41
C VAL A 268 22.36 -11.14 -40.31
N MET A 269 22.21 -9.79 -40.42
CA MET A 269 23.13 -8.95 -41.22
C MET A 269 24.56 -9.03 -40.68
N THR A 270 24.75 -9.06 -39.36
CA THR A 270 26.06 -9.27 -38.73
C THR A 270 26.65 -10.62 -39.14
N THR A 271 25.85 -11.66 -39.10
CA THR A 271 26.27 -13.01 -39.53
C THR A 271 26.68 -13.03 -41.02
N CYS A 272 25.87 -12.39 -41.90
CA CYS A 272 26.22 -12.27 -43.31
C CYS A 272 27.52 -11.50 -43.51
N LEU A 273 27.74 -10.43 -42.75
CA LEU A 273 28.98 -9.63 -42.81
C LEU A 273 30.18 -10.49 -42.38
N ILE A 274 30.08 -11.28 -41.33
CA ILE A 274 31.12 -12.19 -40.87
C ILE A 274 31.48 -13.20 -41.97
N TYR A 275 30.50 -13.84 -42.61
CA TYR A 275 30.72 -14.72 -43.72
C TYR A 275 31.40 -14.01 -44.90
N PHE A 276 30.91 -12.83 -45.26
CA PHE A 276 31.47 -12.07 -46.38
C PHE A 276 32.94 -11.71 -46.14
N VAL A 277 33.27 -11.21 -44.95
CA VAL A 277 34.65 -10.85 -44.57
C VAL A 277 35.54 -12.09 -44.48
N GLY A 278 35.06 -13.16 -43.83
CA GLY A 278 35.81 -14.40 -43.66
C GLY A 278 36.12 -15.14 -44.98
N ILE A 279 35.21 -15.14 -45.96
CA ILE A 279 35.39 -15.78 -47.25
C ILE A 279 36.30 -14.94 -48.18
N LYS A 280 36.11 -13.60 -48.17
CA LYS A 280 36.89 -12.71 -49.04
C LYS A 280 38.29 -12.41 -48.54
N GLY A 281 38.66 -12.80 -47.32
CA GLY A 281 40.00 -12.69 -46.79
C GLY A 281 40.54 -11.30 -46.66
N TYR A 282 39.73 -10.30 -46.32
CA TYR A 282 40.15 -8.89 -46.11
C TYR A 282 41.16 -8.77 -44.95
N GLY A 283 42.38 -9.35 -45.15
CA GLY A 283 43.44 -9.34 -44.15
C GLY A 283 43.26 -10.35 -43.02
N VAL A 284 42.32 -11.30 -43.15
CA VAL A 284 41.97 -12.28 -42.10
C VAL A 284 42.00 -13.68 -42.75
N ASP A 285 42.89 -14.55 -42.29
CA ASP A 285 42.90 -15.97 -42.67
C ASP A 285 42.02 -16.72 -41.70
N VAL A 286 40.70 -16.82 -42.00
CA VAL A 286 39.69 -17.35 -41.08
C VAL A 286 39.40 -18.79 -41.36
N SER A 287 39.64 -19.66 -40.36
CA SER A 287 39.24 -21.07 -40.42
C SER A 287 37.73 -21.26 -40.38
N THR A 288 37.25 -22.37 -40.95
CA THR A 288 35.81 -22.74 -40.92
C THR A 288 35.29 -22.82 -39.51
N GLY A 289 36.06 -23.40 -38.57
CA GLY A 289 35.68 -23.50 -37.17
C GLY A 289 35.57 -22.13 -36.49
N THR A 290 36.45 -21.20 -36.84
CA THR A 290 36.37 -19.81 -36.36
C THR A 290 35.06 -19.13 -36.81
N LEU A 291 34.67 -19.25 -38.07
CA LEU A 291 33.41 -18.71 -38.59
C LEU A 291 32.19 -19.27 -37.82
N ILE A 292 32.15 -20.58 -37.61
CA ILE A 292 31.05 -21.25 -36.89
C ILE A 292 31.00 -20.79 -35.42
N ALA A 293 32.16 -20.68 -34.77
CA ALA A 293 32.22 -20.18 -33.41
C ALA A 293 31.71 -18.74 -33.29
N PHE A 294 32.08 -17.86 -34.24
CA PHE A 294 31.60 -16.47 -34.26
C PHE A 294 30.09 -16.35 -34.43
N ILE A 295 29.44 -17.22 -35.22
CA ILE A 295 28.00 -17.26 -35.34
C ILE A 295 27.35 -17.55 -33.97
N GLY A 296 27.92 -18.54 -33.24
CA GLY A 296 27.48 -18.85 -31.89
C GLY A 296 27.63 -17.66 -30.90
N TYR A 297 28.76 -16.97 -30.97
CA TYR A 297 28.99 -15.78 -30.14
C TYR A 297 28.10 -14.61 -30.50
N VAL A 298 27.86 -14.32 -31.76
CA VAL A 298 26.93 -13.29 -32.22
C VAL A 298 25.53 -13.57 -31.72
N GLY A 299 25.06 -14.82 -31.79
CA GLY A 299 23.77 -15.21 -31.24
C GLY A 299 23.64 -14.92 -29.74
N ASN A 300 24.70 -15.21 -28.96
CA ASN A 300 24.72 -14.96 -27.52
C ASN A 300 24.94 -13.48 -27.16
N PHE A 301 25.50 -12.67 -28.04
CA PHE A 301 25.79 -11.26 -27.82
C PHE A 301 24.54 -10.36 -27.90
N TRP A 302 23.64 -10.60 -28.85
CA TRP A 302 22.51 -9.71 -29.11
C TRP A 302 21.40 -9.79 -28.05
N ASN A 303 21.13 -10.95 -27.48
CA ASN A 303 20.09 -11.09 -26.46
C ASN A 303 20.33 -10.24 -25.21
N PRO A 304 21.52 -10.23 -24.59
CA PRO A 304 21.84 -9.31 -23.49
C PRO A 304 21.67 -7.82 -23.84
N VAL A 305 22.05 -7.43 -25.07
CA VAL A 305 21.93 -6.03 -25.51
C VAL A 305 20.44 -5.59 -25.55
N ILE A 306 19.55 -6.47 -26.03
CA ILE A 306 18.11 -6.22 -26.01
C ILE A 306 17.60 -6.08 -24.58
N ASN A 307 18.01 -6.98 -23.70
CA ASN A 307 17.58 -7.02 -22.30
C ASN A 307 17.98 -5.75 -21.55
N ILE A 308 19.21 -5.27 -21.76
CA ILE A 308 19.70 -4.00 -21.19
C ILE A 308 18.80 -2.82 -21.63
N GLY A 309 18.40 -2.79 -22.90
CA GLY A 309 17.49 -1.78 -23.42
C GLY A 309 16.07 -1.86 -22.81
N ASN A 310 15.57 -3.05 -22.50
CA ASN A 310 14.28 -3.25 -21.83
C ASN A 310 14.35 -2.87 -20.36
N PHE A 311 15.44 -3.18 -19.69
CA PHE A 311 15.64 -2.85 -18.29
C PHE A 311 15.53 -1.34 -17.99
N TYR A 312 16.00 -0.48 -18.89
CA TYR A 312 15.91 0.97 -18.73
C TYR A 312 14.45 1.44 -18.52
N ASN A 313 13.50 0.88 -19.28
CA ASN A 313 12.08 1.22 -19.08
C ASN A 313 11.54 0.74 -17.72
N SER A 314 11.91 -0.49 -17.33
CA SER A 314 11.53 -1.03 -16.01
C SER A 314 12.10 -0.18 -14.88
N LEU A 315 13.28 0.37 -15.05
CA LEU A 315 13.93 1.26 -14.08
C LEU A 315 13.16 2.58 -13.91
N ILE A 316 12.74 3.22 -15.02
CA ILE A 316 11.92 4.45 -14.96
C ILE A 316 10.60 4.19 -14.23
N THR A 317 9.91 3.11 -14.58
CA THR A 317 8.64 2.75 -13.94
C THR A 317 8.82 2.48 -12.45
N ALA A 318 9.88 1.78 -12.08
CA ALA A 318 10.16 1.47 -10.68
C ALA A 318 10.54 2.72 -9.85
N THR A 319 11.22 3.72 -10.45
CA THR A 319 11.50 4.97 -9.73
C THR A 319 10.23 5.72 -9.35
N THR A 320 9.21 5.70 -10.21
CA THR A 320 7.89 6.28 -9.89
C THR A 320 7.23 5.57 -8.70
N TYR A 321 7.28 4.24 -8.66
CA TYR A 321 6.73 3.50 -7.50
C TYR A 321 7.52 3.76 -6.22
N LEU A 322 8.85 3.82 -6.30
CA LEU A 322 9.71 4.16 -5.17
C LEU A 322 9.41 5.56 -4.62
N GLU A 323 9.21 6.53 -5.49
CA GLU A 323 8.82 7.88 -5.10
C GLU A 323 7.54 7.87 -4.27
N ARG A 324 6.49 7.20 -4.75
CA ARG A 324 5.20 7.10 -4.02
C ARG A 324 5.30 6.33 -2.69
N ILE A 325 6.17 5.32 -2.62
CA ILE A 325 6.44 4.60 -1.37
C ILE A 325 7.18 5.51 -0.40
N PHE A 326 8.24 6.18 -0.84
CA PHE A 326 9.05 7.05 0.02
C PHE A 326 8.31 8.32 0.43
N GLU A 327 7.45 8.89 -0.41
CA GLU A 327 6.52 9.96 0.00
C GLU A 327 5.72 9.56 1.25
N THR A 328 5.27 8.30 1.32
CA THR A 328 4.54 7.81 2.50
C THR A 328 5.47 7.62 3.69
N MET A 329 6.68 7.11 3.47
CA MET A 329 7.66 6.87 4.53
C MET A 329 8.31 8.15 5.07
N ASP A 330 8.26 9.24 4.31
CA ASP A 330 8.83 10.54 4.68
C ASP A 330 7.82 11.42 5.44
N VAL A 331 6.54 11.01 5.49
CA VAL A 331 5.56 11.70 6.33
C VAL A 331 5.99 11.54 7.79
N GLU A 332 6.36 12.62 8.43
CA GLU A 332 6.67 12.59 9.85
C GLU A 332 5.39 12.50 10.69
N PRO A 333 5.32 11.60 11.68
CA PRO A 333 4.23 11.63 12.64
C PRO A 333 4.23 12.95 13.43
N ASP A 334 3.16 13.74 13.31
CA ASP A 334 3.02 15.01 14.05
C ASP A 334 2.81 14.77 15.55
N ILE A 335 2.25 13.59 15.91
CA ILE A 335 1.94 13.22 17.28
C ILE A 335 2.98 12.20 17.73
N LYS A 336 3.96 12.68 18.50
CA LYS A 336 5.05 11.89 19.08
C LYS A 336 5.11 12.15 20.58
N ASP A 337 5.62 11.17 21.32
CA ASP A 337 6.00 11.42 22.70
C ASP A 337 7.15 12.45 22.73
N VAL A 338 7.02 13.47 23.57
CA VAL A 338 8.09 14.46 23.75
C VAL A 338 9.33 13.79 24.35
N PRO A 339 10.55 14.29 24.09
CA PRO A 339 11.73 13.81 24.77
C PRO A 339 11.53 13.91 26.30
N ASN A 340 11.67 12.80 27.01
CA ASN A 340 11.40 12.67 28.45
C ASN A 340 9.92 12.66 28.86
N ALA A 341 9.00 12.30 27.95
CA ALA A 341 7.59 12.11 28.29
C ALA A 341 7.44 11.18 29.51
N LYS A 342 6.67 11.61 30.49
CA LYS A 342 6.39 10.83 31.70
C LYS A 342 5.36 9.74 31.38
N LYS A 343 5.38 8.68 32.17
CA LYS A 343 4.28 7.72 32.15
C LYS A 343 3.08 8.34 32.87
N MET A 344 1.91 8.36 32.24
CA MET A 344 0.67 8.80 32.87
C MET A 344 0.39 7.97 34.14
N PRO A 345 0.19 8.61 35.30
CA PRO A 345 -0.24 7.91 36.50
C PRO A 345 -1.58 7.17 36.31
N PRO A 346 -2.00 6.30 37.23
CA PRO A 346 -3.34 5.75 37.22
C PRO A 346 -4.38 6.88 37.23
N ILE A 347 -5.20 6.95 36.18
CA ILE A 347 -6.19 8.01 35.97
C ILE A 347 -7.32 7.87 37.00
N VAL A 348 -7.65 8.96 37.67
CA VAL A 348 -8.85 9.11 38.52
C VAL A 348 -10.04 9.59 37.67
N GLY A 349 -9.79 10.57 36.79
CA GLY A 349 -10.75 10.98 35.77
C GLY A 349 -11.11 12.47 35.75
N ASN A 350 -10.37 13.35 36.43
CA ASN A 350 -10.57 14.78 36.30
C ASN A 350 -10.01 15.28 34.96
N VAL A 351 -10.75 16.17 34.29
CA VAL A 351 -10.36 16.70 32.97
C VAL A 351 -10.52 18.22 32.95
N ASP A 352 -9.45 18.91 32.58
CA ASP A 352 -9.42 20.36 32.41
C ASP A 352 -9.07 20.75 30.99
N PHE A 353 -9.86 21.62 30.37
CA PHE A 353 -9.53 22.34 29.17
C PHE A 353 -9.30 23.79 29.55
N LYS A 354 -8.12 24.34 29.24
CA LYS A 354 -7.73 25.72 29.61
C LYS A 354 -7.36 26.49 28.36
N ASP A 355 -8.24 27.39 27.96
CA ASP A 355 -8.08 28.29 26.81
C ASP A 355 -7.64 27.60 25.52
N VAL A 356 -8.31 26.49 25.18
CA VAL A 356 -7.93 25.62 24.09
C VAL A 356 -8.42 26.17 22.76
N TYR A 357 -7.44 26.38 21.84
CA TYR A 357 -7.68 26.72 20.44
C TYR A 357 -7.22 25.57 19.55
N PHE A 358 -8.00 25.31 18.50
CA PHE A 358 -7.65 24.25 17.55
C PHE A 358 -8.18 24.54 16.15
N ARG A 359 -7.37 24.17 15.14
CA ARG A 359 -7.70 24.16 13.70
C ARG A 359 -7.10 22.97 13.01
N TYR A 360 -7.83 22.39 12.05
CA TYR A 360 -7.32 21.33 11.17
C TYR A 360 -6.48 21.89 10.03
N GLU A 361 -6.87 23.05 9.49
CA GLU A 361 -6.21 23.77 8.40
C GLU A 361 -5.92 25.21 8.80
N GLU A 362 -4.87 25.79 8.23
CA GLU A 362 -4.54 27.18 8.50
C GLU A 362 -5.68 28.12 8.10
N GLY A 363 -6.02 29.03 8.99
CA GLY A 363 -7.02 30.08 8.77
C GLY A 363 -8.45 29.73 9.17
N VAL A 364 -8.78 28.50 9.57
CA VAL A 364 -10.14 28.12 10.02
C VAL A 364 -10.09 27.55 11.43
N ASP A 365 -10.33 28.38 12.44
CA ASP A 365 -10.41 27.97 13.84
C ASP A 365 -11.69 27.17 14.10
N ILE A 366 -11.55 25.93 14.52
CA ILE A 366 -12.66 25.05 14.89
C ILE A 366 -13.02 25.21 16.37
N LEU A 367 -12.01 25.30 17.26
CA LEU A 367 -12.22 25.63 18.68
C LEU A 367 -11.58 26.96 18.99
N LYS A 368 -12.29 27.80 19.78
CA LYS A 368 -11.96 29.20 20.01
C LYS A 368 -11.99 29.53 21.50
N GLY A 369 -10.96 29.09 22.25
CA GLY A 369 -10.83 29.34 23.67
C GLY A 369 -11.82 28.51 24.49
N ILE A 370 -11.80 27.20 24.32
CA ILE A 370 -12.61 26.25 25.10
C ILE A 370 -12.04 26.16 26.51
N ASN A 371 -12.90 26.43 27.50
CA ASN A 371 -12.60 26.34 28.92
C ASN A 371 -13.67 25.54 29.65
N PHE A 372 -13.29 24.47 30.32
CA PHE A 372 -14.17 23.74 31.24
C PHE A 372 -13.35 22.84 32.17
N HIS A 373 -13.99 22.46 33.29
CA HIS A 373 -13.54 21.44 34.22
C HIS A 373 -14.60 20.38 34.37
N VAL A 374 -14.17 19.12 34.45
CA VAL A 374 -15.02 17.93 34.65
C VAL A 374 -14.44 17.12 35.80
N ASP A 375 -15.27 16.85 36.79
CA ASP A 375 -14.91 16.03 37.94
C ASP A 375 -14.89 14.54 37.62
N ALA A 376 -14.09 13.77 38.35
CA ALA A 376 -14.03 12.33 38.21
C ALA A 376 -15.40 11.66 38.40
N GLY A 377 -15.81 10.82 37.47
CA GLY A 377 -17.11 10.12 37.48
C GLY A 377 -18.27 10.95 36.90
N GLU A 378 -18.04 12.17 36.45
CA GLU A 378 -19.05 13.00 35.82
C GLU A 378 -19.31 12.57 34.36
N SER A 379 -20.59 12.60 33.96
CA SER A 379 -21.01 12.31 32.58
C SER A 379 -21.38 13.60 31.85
N ILE A 380 -20.68 13.92 30.78
CA ILE A 380 -20.84 15.14 29.99
C ILE A 380 -21.47 14.81 28.63
N ALA A 381 -22.62 15.41 28.34
CA ALA A 381 -23.19 15.38 26.99
C ALA A 381 -22.72 16.57 26.17
N LEU A 382 -22.10 16.33 25.02
CA LEU A 382 -21.72 17.38 24.03
C LEU A 382 -22.83 17.46 22.99
N VAL A 383 -23.52 18.60 22.93
CA VAL A 383 -24.65 18.84 22.02
C VAL A 383 -24.41 20.11 21.20
N GLY A 384 -25.11 20.25 20.07
CA GLY A 384 -25.01 21.39 19.18
C GLY A 384 -25.03 21.02 17.71
N PRO A 385 -25.00 21.98 16.78
CA PRO A 385 -25.10 21.73 15.35
C PRO A 385 -23.90 20.95 14.81
N THR A 386 -24.09 20.36 13.63
CA THR A 386 -22.99 19.68 12.92
C THR A 386 -21.89 20.69 12.59
N GLY A 387 -20.64 20.32 12.79
CA GLY A 387 -19.49 21.21 12.57
C GLY A 387 -19.19 22.17 13.74
N ALA A 388 -19.92 22.12 14.86
CA ALA A 388 -19.70 22.99 16.03
C ALA A 388 -18.39 22.72 16.80
N GLY A 389 -17.72 21.57 16.56
CA GLY A 389 -16.46 21.22 17.22
C GLY A 389 -16.57 20.08 18.26
N LYS A 390 -17.73 19.42 18.39
CA LYS A 390 -17.95 18.31 19.36
C LYS A 390 -16.95 17.18 19.22
N THR A 391 -16.85 16.60 18.02
CA THR A 391 -15.90 15.51 17.71
C THR A 391 -14.43 15.97 17.87
N THR A 392 -14.17 17.25 17.64
CA THR A 392 -12.84 17.83 17.82
C THR A 392 -12.42 17.80 19.30
N ILE A 393 -13.30 18.13 20.24
CA ILE A 393 -13.00 18.08 21.68
C ILE A 393 -12.58 16.68 22.10
N ILE A 394 -13.31 15.63 21.69
CA ILE A 394 -12.97 14.24 22.04
C ILE A 394 -11.69 13.76 21.35
N ASN A 395 -11.43 14.19 20.13
CA ASN A 395 -10.20 13.88 19.41
C ASN A 395 -8.97 14.50 20.08
N LEU A 396 -9.08 15.72 20.61
CA LEU A 396 -8.02 16.38 21.36
C LEU A 396 -7.78 15.74 22.73
N LEU A 397 -8.85 15.39 23.45
CA LEU A 397 -8.74 14.69 24.74
C LEU A 397 -8.01 13.35 24.57
N SER A 398 -8.30 12.61 23.49
CA SER A 398 -7.63 11.34 23.14
C SER A 398 -6.24 11.55 22.53
N ARG A 399 -5.83 12.82 22.36
CA ARG A 399 -4.59 13.24 21.70
C ARG A 399 -4.41 12.59 20.31
N PHE A 400 -5.52 12.51 19.52
CA PHE A 400 -5.44 12.17 18.11
C PHE A 400 -4.92 13.32 17.26
N TYR A 401 -5.00 14.55 17.81
CA TYR A 401 -4.41 15.77 17.31
C TYR A 401 -3.77 16.54 18.46
N ASN A 402 -2.75 17.34 18.20
CA ASN A 402 -2.19 18.28 19.15
C ASN A 402 -2.95 19.61 19.06
N ILE A 403 -3.07 20.35 20.18
CA ILE A 403 -3.68 21.67 20.22
C ILE A 403 -2.78 22.73 19.58
N ASN A 404 -3.38 23.85 19.14
CA ASN A 404 -2.61 25.00 18.64
C ASN A 404 -2.19 25.94 19.77
N SER A 405 -3.02 26.11 20.80
CA SER A 405 -2.70 26.84 22.03
C SER A 405 -3.64 26.45 23.16
N GLY A 406 -3.26 26.78 24.40
CA GLY A 406 -3.95 26.36 25.61
C GLY A 406 -3.34 25.14 26.24
N GLU A 407 -4.08 24.47 27.12
CA GLU A 407 -3.68 23.23 27.80
C GLU A 407 -4.86 22.27 27.96
N ILE A 408 -4.58 20.96 27.86
CA ILE A 408 -5.52 19.90 28.23
C ILE A 408 -4.85 19.06 29.32
N LEU A 409 -5.48 19.02 30.49
CA LEU A 409 -4.96 18.29 31.65
C LEU A 409 -5.90 17.13 31.99
N VAL A 410 -5.32 15.99 32.34
CA VAL A 410 -6.01 14.84 32.92
C VAL A 410 -5.38 14.58 34.28
N ASP A 411 -6.18 14.70 35.36
CA ASP A 411 -5.72 14.66 36.76
C ASP A 411 -4.52 15.59 37.03
N GLY A 412 -4.51 16.77 36.41
CA GLY A 412 -3.46 17.77 36.53
C GLY A 412 -2.23 17.54 35.68
N GLU A 413 -2.10 16.40 34.99
CA GLU A 413 -0.99 16.13 34.07
C GLU A 413 -1.36 16.57 32.64
N ASN A 414 -0.46 17.31 31.97
CA ASN A 414 -0.67 17.72 30.58
C ASN A 414 -0.60 16.51 29.64
N VAL A 415 -1.64 16.32 28.83
CA VAL A 415 -1.71 15.19 27.89
C VAL A 415 -0.57 15.17 26.85
N GLU A 416 0.07 16.31 26.58
CA GLU A 416 1.19 16.41 25.64
C GLU A 416 2.54 16.01 26.29
N GLU A 417 2.66 16.05 27.62
CA GLU A 417 3.87 15.71 28.37
C GLU A 417 3.96 14.24 28.78
N VAL A 418 2.88 13.50 28.64
CA VAL A 418 2.83 12.07 28.97
C VAL A 418 2.95 11.18 27.72
N THR A 419 3.36 9.91 27.90
CA THR A 419 3.45 8.98 26.77
C THR A 419 2.06 8.60 26.27
N LEU A 420 1.88 8.62 24.95
CA LEU A 420 0.61 8.28 24.28
C LEU A 420 0.06 6.92 24.72
N ARG A 421 0.97 5.92 24.85
CA ARG A 421 0.58 4.58 25.26
C ARG A 421 0.00 4.57 26.67
N SER A 422 0.59 5.27 27.62
CA SER A 422 0.13 5.28 29.02
C SER A 422 -1.17 6.08 29.20
N LEU A 423 -1.39 7.11 28.40
CA LEU A 423 -2.63 7.88 28.36
C LEU A 423 -3.78 7.04 27.75
N ARG A 424 -3.61 6.61 26.51
CA ARG A 424 -4.65 5.91 25.75
C ARG A 424 -5.02 4.53 26.31
N SER A 425 -4.09 3.84 26.98
CA SER A 425 -4.40 2.55 27.60
C SER A 425 -5.36 2.65 28.80
N GLN A 426 -5.61 3.85 29.30
CA GLN A 426 -6.54 4.11 30.41
C GLN A 426 -7.82 4.84 29.95
N MET A 427 -7.94 5.09 28.62
CA MET A 427 -9.11 5.71 28.00
C MET A 427 -9.83 4.70 27.11
N GLY A 428 -11.15 4.72 27.13
CA GLY A 428 -12.00 3.97 26.20
C GLY A 428 -12.56 4.93 25.15
N VAL A 429 -12.26 4.70 23.87
CA VAL A 429 -12.78 5.52 22.78
C VAL A 429 -13.67 4.68 21.89
N MET A 430 -14.92 5.10 21.73
CA MET A 430 -15.90 4.47 20.85
C MET A 430 -16.31 5.49 19.80
N LEU A 431 -15.90 5.23 18.55
CA LEU A 431 -16.22 6.07 17.41
C LEU A 431 -17.60 5.76 16.85
N GLN A 432 -18.19 6.72 16.14
CA GLN A 432 -19.49 6.63 15.47
C GLN A 432 -19.66 5.35 14.66
N ASP A 433 -18.68 4.99 13.84
CA ASP A 433 -18.67 3.74 13.08
C ASP A 433 -17.98 2.64 13.89
N THR A 434 -18.76 1.75 14.47
CA THR A 434 -18.25 0.61 15.23
C THR A 434 -17.52 -0.37 14.32
N PHE A 435 -16.20 -0.46 14.47
CA PHE A 435 -15.37 -1.36 13.69
C PHE A 435 -15.24 -2.73 14.37
N ILE A 436 -15.63 -3.78 13.65
CA ILE A 436 -15.47 -5.18 14.06
C ILE A 436 -14.45 -5.83 13.13
N PHE A 437 -13.40 -6.40 13.72
CA PHE A 437 -12.36 -7.12 12.98
C PHE A 437 -12.89 -8.47 12.50
N SER A 438 -12.39 -8.93 11.36
CA SER A 438 -12.62 -10.32 10.93
C SER A 438 -12.01 -11.28 11.93
N GLY A 439 -12.75 -12.33 12.30
CA GLY A 439 -12.39 -13.28 13.34
C GLY A 439 -13.62 -13.64 14.18
N THR A 440 -13.44 -14.16 15.38
CA THR A 440 -14.55 -14.54 16.26
C THR A 440 -15.03 -13.37 17.12
N ILE A 441 -16.25 -13.48 17.67
CA ILE A 441 -16.80 -12.48 18.59
C ILE A 441 -15.93 -12.36 19.85
N ILE A 442 -15.47 -13.49 20.39
CA ILE A 442 -14.61 -13.50 21.59
C ILE A 442 -13.29 -12.76 21.35
N GLU A 443 -12.67 -12.92 20.18
CA GLU A 443 -11.45 -12.19 19.81
C GLU A 443 -11.70 -10.69 19.69
N ASN A 444 -12.84 -10.31 19.15
CA ASN A 444 -13.25 -8.91 19.06
C ASN A 444 -13.46 -8.25 20.42
N ILE A 445 -14.04 -8.94 21.39
CA ILE A 445 -14.19 -8.42 22.76
C ILE A 445 -12.84 -8.40 23.47
N ARG A 446 -12.03 -9.48 23.33
CA ARG A 446 -10.67 -9.59 23.91
C ARG A 446 -9.72 -8.49 23.44
N TYR A 447 -10.00 -7.83 22.31
CA TYR A 447 -9.20 -6.71 21.83
C TYR A 447 -9.08 -5.57 22.86
N GLY A 448 -10.05 -5.41 23.77
CA GLY A 448 -9.99 -4.44 24.86
C GLY A 448 -8.94 -4.79 25.95
N LYS A 449 -8.71 -6.11 26.19
CA LYS A 449 -7.71 -6.63 27.13
C LYS A 449 -7.23 -7.99 26.62
N LEU A 450 -6.03 -8.02 26.01
CA LEU A 450 -5.53 -9.19 25.27
C LEU A 450 -5.29 -10.43 26.12
N ASP A 451 -5.01 -10.25 27.41
CA ASP A 451 -4.77 -11.30 28.41
C ASP A 451 -6.04 -11.69 29.20
N ALA A 452 -7.21 -11.17 28.79
CA ALA A 452 -8.47 -11.50 29.45
C ALA A 452 -8.84 -12.97 29.31
N THR A 453 -9.33 -13.55 30.41
CA THR A 453 -9.90 -14.92 30.42
C THR A 453 -11.27 -14.94 29.74
N GLU A 454 -11.74 -16.13 29.38
CA GLU A 454 -13.07 -16.29 28.76
C GLU A 454 -14.16 -15.86 29.71
N GLU A 455 -13.99 -16.15 31.01
CA GLU A 455 -14.95 -15.77 32.07
C GLU A 455 -15.05 -14.23 32.19
N GLU A 456 -13.91 -13.49 32.11
CA GLU A 456 -13.90 -12.03 32.12
C GLU A 456 -14.65 -11.47 30.92
N ILE A 457 -14.44 -12.06 29.73
CA ILE A 457 -15.10 -11.66 28.47
C ILE A 457 -16.62 -11.87 28.57
N ILE A 458 -17.04 -13.05 29.05
CA ILE A 458 -18.46 -13.37 29.22
C ILE A 458 -19.08 -12.44 30.26
N ALA A 459 -18.38 -12.17 31.36
CA ALA A 459 -18.86 -11.26 32.40
C ALA A 459 -19.07 -9.84 31.83
N ALA A 460 -18.12 -9.31 31.08
CA ALA A 460 -18.24 -8.01 30.41
C ALA A 460 -19.44 -7.99 29.43
N ALA A 461 -19.62 -9.04 28.64
CA ALA A 461 -20.71 -9.15 27.69
C ALA A 461 -22.09 -9.21 28.39
N LYS A 462 -22.17 -9.86 29.55
CA LYS A 462 -23.42 -9.91 30.38
C LYS A 462 -23.79 -8.53 30.90
N VAL A 463 -22.82 -7.77 31.41
CA VAL A 463 -23.06 -6.43 31.95
C VAL A 463 -23.67 -5.50 30.90
N VAL A 464 -23.14 -5.53 29.67
CA VAL A 464 -23.62 -4.67 28.57
C VAL A 464 -24.76 -5.29 27.74
N ARG A 465 -25.43 -6.34 28.22
CA ARG A 465 -26.54 -7.02 27.53
C ARG A 465 -26.17 -7.66 26.18
N ALA A 466 -24.90 -7.93 25.94
CA ALA A 466 -24.45 -8.60 24.71
C ALA A 466 -24.56 -10.14 24.80
N HIS A 467 -24.54 -10.71 26.00
CA HIS A 467 -24.47 -12.16 26.23
C HIS A 467 -25.60 -12.94 25.55
N ASP A 468 -26.84 -12.46 25.71
CA ASP A 468 -28.01 -13.22 25.29
C ASP A 468 -28.06 -13.41 23.77
N PHE A 469 -27.81 -12.35 23.01
CA PHE A 469 -27.75 -12.49 21.54
C PHE A 469 -26.55 -13.31 21.09
N ILE A 470 -25.37 -13.17 21.75
CA ILE A 470 -24.16 -13.93 21.40
C ILE A 470 -24.43 -15.44 21.65
N SER A 471 -24.98 -15.78 22.78
CA SER A 471 -25.29 -17.18 23.14
C SER A 471 -26.39 -17.80 22.27
N GLY A 472 -27.26 -16.98 21.67
CA GLY A 472 -28.28 -17.39 20.72
C GLY A 472 -27.75 -17.68 19.31
N LEU A 473 -26.51 -17.32 19.01
CA LEU A 473 -25.85 -17.66 17.73
C LEU A 473 -25.40 -19.12 17.73
N LYS A 474 -25.33 -19.72 16.55
CA LYS A 474 -25.00 -21.15 16.38
C LYS A 474 -23.73 -21.59 17.12
N ASP A 475 -22.66 -20.76 17.01
CA ASP A 475 -21.35 -21.06 17.59
C ASP A 475 -21.04 -20.15 18.79
N GLY A 476 -22.06 -19.42 19.32
CA GLY A 476 -21.94 -18.52 20.47
C GLY A 476 -20.80 -17.49 20.28
N TYR A 477 -19.94 -17.38 21.29
CA TYR A 477 -18.79 -16.49 21.30
C TYR A 477 -17.75 -16.81 20.22
N TYR A 478 -17.72 -18.03 19.71
CA TYR A 478 -16.81 -18.46 18.63
C TYR A 478 -17.39 -18.27 17.23
N THR A 479 -18.56 -17.61 17.13
CA THR A 479 -19.14 -17.24 15.83
C THR A 479 -18.18 -16.35 15.07
N GLU A 480 -17.82 -16.77 13.85
CA GLU A 480 -16.99 -15.99 12.93
C GLU A 480 -17.77 -14.81 12.36
N VAL A 481 -17.20 -13.61 12.49
CA VAL A 481 -17.70 -12.38 11.90
C VAL A 481 -16.85 -12.00 10.71
N LYS A 482 -17.52 -11.67 9.59
CA LYS A 482 -16.86 -11.23 8.36
C LYS A 482 -16.38 -9.79 8.51
N GLU A 483 -15.70 -9.32 7.47
CA GLU A 483 -15.19 -7.94 7.40
C GLU A 483 -16.24 -6.90 7.85
N ARG A 484 -15.81 -6.01 8.74
CA ARG A 484 -16.64 -4.97 9.38
C ARG A 484 -17.90 -5.51 10.12
N GLY A 485 -17.93 -6.79 10.46
CA GLY A 485 -19.10 -7.37 11.12
C GLY A 485 -20.36 -7.37 10.25
N SER A 486 -20.22 -7.54 8.93
CA SER A 486 -21.33 -7.44 7.96
C SER A 486 -22.44 -8.47 8.17
N THR A 487 -22.19 -9.51 8.96
CA THR A 487 -23.18 -10.54 9.35
C THR A 487 -24.00 -10.15 10.57
N LEU A 488 -23.62 -9.07 11.28
CA LEU A 488 -24.26 -8.60 12.50
C LEU A 488 -25.10 -7.34 12.23
N SER A 489 -26.18 -7.15 13.00
CA SER A 489 -26.93 -5.89 12.97
C SER A 489 -26.08 -4.72 13.54
N ALA A 490 -26.46 -3.48 13.25
CA ALA A 490 -25.78 -2.30 13.79
C ALA A 490 -25.75 -2.31 15.34
N GLY A 491 -26.87 -2.65 15.97
CA GLY A 491 -26.96 -2.74 17.43
C GLY A 491 -26.11 -3.87 18.01
N GLN A 492 -26.06 -5.05 17.36
CA GLN A 492 -25.20 -6.14 17.79
C GLN A 492 -23.71 -5.77 17.74
N ARG A 493 -23.28 -5.08 16.68
CA ARG A 493 -21.90 -4.56 16.59
C ARG A 493 -21.61 -3.58 17.72
N GLN A 494 -22.55 -2.70 18.05
CA GLN A 494 -22.41 -1.72 19.12
C GLN A 494 -22.32 -2.40 20.50
N LEU A 495 -23.15 -3.41 20.79
CA LEU A 495 -23.07 -4.18 22.04
C LEU A 495 -21.71 -4.90 22.18
N ILE A 496 -21.16 -5.47 21.11
CA ILE A 496 -19.81 -6.06 21.13
C ILE A 496 -18.76 -4.99 21.44
N SER A 497 -18.88 -3.79 20.88
CA SER A 497 -17.99 -2.68 21.17
C SER A 497 -18.11 -2.19 22.63
N PHE A 498 -19.30 -2.19 23.19
CA PHE A 498 -19.51 -1.91 24.61
C PHE A 498 -18.81 -2.95 25.50
N ALA A 499 -18.93 -4.24 25.17
CA ALA A 499 -18.23 -5.30 25.88
C ALA A 499 -16.70 -5.15 25.79
N ARG A 500 -16.18 -4.78 24.61
CA ARG A 500 -14.77 -4.47 24.38
C ARG A 500 -14.30 -3.32 25.25
N ALA A 501 -15.05 -2.22 25.30
CA ALA A 501 -14.72 -1.05 26.09
C ALA A 501 -14.80 -1.33 27.59
N LEU A 502 -15.83 -2.04 28.04
CA LEU A 502 -15.98 -2.43 29.45
C LEU A 502 -14.84 -3.33 29.93
N LEU A 503 -14.42 -4.29 29.10
CA LEU A 503 -13.34 -5.22 29.40
C LEU A 503 -11.99 -4.50 29.60
N ALA A 504 -11.78 -3.39 28.88
CA ALA A 504 -10.60 -2.53 29.04
C ALA A 504 -10.58 -1.75 30.36
N ASP A 505 -11.72 -1.66 31.05
CA ASP A 505 -11.95 -0.91 32.31
C ASP A 505 -11.35 0.51 32.32
N PRO A 506 -11.67 1.37 31.34
CA PRO A 506 -11.15 2.72 31.26
C PRO A 506 -11.76 3.60 32.37
N LYS A 507 -10.99 4.59 32.85
CA LYS A 507 -11.50 5.62 33.79
C LYS A 507 -12.15 6.78 33.06
N ILE A 508 -11.69 7.09 31.86
CA ILE A 508 -12.30 8.08 30.98
C ILE A 508 -12.88 7.35 29.78
N LEU A 509 -14.15 7.59 29.49
CA LEU A 509 -14.87 6.99 28.38
C LEU A 509 -15.33 8.07 27.40
N ILE A 510 -15.05 7.87 26.14
CA ILE A 510 -15.40 8.76 25.05
C ILE A 510 -16.31 8.04 24.07
N LEU A 511 -17.51 8.59 23.85
CA LEU A 511 -18.55 7.99 23.03
C LEU A 511 -19.01 8.96 21.95
N ASP A 512 -18.97 8.54 20.69
CA ASP A 512 -19.60 9.23 19.58
C ASP A 512 -20.86 8.44 19.17
N GLU A 513 -22.03 8.92 19.63
CA GLU A 513 -23.32 8.22 19.50
C GLU A 513 -24.06 8.68 18.25
N ALA A 514 -23.82 8.04 17.12
CA ALA A 514 -24.63 8.26 15.91
C ALA A 514 -25.14 6.91 15.36
N THR A 515 -26.26 6.43 15.86
CA THR A 515 -26.97 5.29 15.25
C THR A 515 -28.40 5.66 14.93
N SER A 516 -28.67 5.96 13.66
CA SER A 516 -30.00 5.96 13.06
C SER A 516 -30.33 4.55 12.59
N SER A 517 -31.57 4.08 12.81
CA SER A 517 -32.16 2.83 12.26
C SER A 517 -31.81 1.55 13.02
N ILE A 518 -32.08 1.54 14.33
CA ILE A 518 -32.07 0.33 15.15
C ILE A 518 -33.52 0.01 15.57
N ASP A 519 -33.87 -1.26 15.60
CA ASP A 519 -35.19 -1.69 16.11
C ASP A 519 -35.32 -1.34 17.60
N THR A 520 -36.57 -1.09 18.03
CA THR A 520 -36.88 -0.62 19.39
C THR A 520 -36.39 -1.57 20.48
N GLN A 521 -36.43 -2.89 20.26
CA GLN A 521 -36.00 -3.86 21.25
C GLN A 521 -34.47 -3.83 21.46
N THR A 522 -33.71 -3.77 20.38
CA THR A 522 -32.26 -3.63 20.43
C THR A 522 -31.86 -2.26 21.01
N GLU A 523 -32.65 -1.22 20.76
CA GLU A 523 -32.41 0.11 21.32
C GLU A 523 -32.49 0.13 22.84
N ILE A 524 -33.48 -0.58 23.45
CA ILE A 524 -33.59 -0.71 24.90
C ILE A 524 -32.34 -1.41 25.46
N LEU A 525 -31.90 -2.51 24.84
CA LEU A 525 -30.70 -3.23 25.28
C LEU A 525 -29.44 -2.37 25.19
N LEU A 526 -29.34 -1.56 24.14
CA LEU A 526 -28.22 -0.62 23.98
C LEU A 526 -28.22 0.48 25.05
N GLN A 527 -29.41 1.00 25.39
CA GLN A 527 -29.56 2.00 26.44
C GLN A 527 -29.14 1.42 27.80
N GLU A 528 -29.66 0.23 28.18
CA GLU A 528 -29.26 -0.44 29.41
C GLU A 528 -27.76 -0.76 29.45
N GLY A 529 -27.19 -1.22 28.30
CA GLY A 529 -25.76 -1.50 28.16
C GLY A 529 -24.91 -0.24 28.30
N LEU A 530 -25.37 0.88 27.75
CA LEU A 530 -24.70 2.17 27.84
C LEU A 530 -24.70 2.69 29.29
N GLU A 531 -25.83 2.67 29.98
CA GLU A 531 -25.93 3.10 31.38
C GLU A 531 -24.95 2.33 32.28
N ARG A 532 -24.85 1.00 32.08
CA ARG A 532 -23.89 0.17 32.81
C ARG A 532 -22.45 0.47 32.46
N LEU A 533 -22.18 0.79 31.18
CA LEU A 533 -20.85 1.17 30.73
C LEU A 533 -20.38 2.51 31.31
N LEU A 534 -21.29 3.46 31.51
CA LEU A 534 -21.01 4.81 32.06
C LEU A 534 -20.80 4.80 33.57
N GLU A 535 -21.33 3.82 34.31
CA GLU A 535 -21.36 3.78 35.75
C GLU A 535 -19.94 3.86 36.36
N GLY A 536 -19.72 4.90 37.19
CA GLY A 536 -18.45 5.13 37.90
C GLY A 536 -17.28 5.60 37.03
N ARG A 537 -17.52 6.11 35.82
CA ARG A 537 -16.51 6.61 34.88
C ARG A 537 -16.77 8.05 34.48
N THR A 538 -15.70 8.80 34.29
CA THR A 538 -15.81 10.13 33.64
C THR A 538 -16.10 9.89 32.16
N SER A 539 -17.19 10.45 31.65
CA SER A 539 -17.62 10.17 30.28
C SER A 539 -17.92 11.42 29.48
N PHE A 540 -17.46 11.43 28.22
CA PHE A 540 -17.77 12.45 27.22
C PHE A 540 -18.58 11.79 26.11
N ILE A 541 -19.81 12.25 25.88
CA ILE A 541 -20.75 11.65 24.96
C ILE A 541 -21.19 12.69 23.94
N ILE A 542 -20.90 12.48 22.64
CA ILE A 542 -21.58 13.24 21.59
C ILE A 542 -22.96 12.63 21.44
N ALA A 543 -23.91 13.26 22.09
CA ALA A 543 -25.24 12.71 22.21
C ALA A 543 -26.16 13.18 21.08
N HIS A 544 -26.78 12.23 20.40
CA HIS A 544 -27.82 12.44 19.40
C HIS A 544 -29.20 11.96 19.88
N ARG A 545 -29.27 11.30 21.04
CA ARG A 545 -30.51 10.79 21.64
C ARG A 545 -30.89 11.61 22.85
N LEU A 546 -32.18 11.99 22.91
CA LEU A 546 -32.71 12.78 24.02
C LEU A 546 -32.56 12.09 25.39
N SER A 547 -32.68 10.74 25.43
CA SER A 547 -32.51 9.95 26.66
C SER A 547 -31.09 10.07 27.21
N THR A 548 -30.07 9.94 26.35
CA THR A 548 -28.66 10.06 26.73
C THR A 548 -28.33 11.47 27.22
N ILE A 549 -28.85 12.50 26.52
CA ILE A 549 -28.64 13.91 26.90
C ILE A 549 -29.23 14.17 28.28
N LYS A 550 -30.48 13.71 28.52
CA LYS A 550 -31.21 13.97 29.77
C LYS A 550 -30.57 13.29 30.98
N ASN A 551 -30.01 12.09 30.79
CA ASN A 551 -29.42 11.29 31.87
C ASN A 551 -27.95 11.69 32.17
N SER A 552 -27.36 12.62 31.42
CA SER A 552 -25.99 13.11 31.67
C SER A 552 -25.96 14.09 32.85
N SER A 553 -24.86 14.06 33.62
CA SER A 553 -24.69 14.91 34.81
C SER A 553 -24.68 16.41 34.40
N ARG A 554 -24.04 16.71 33.27
CA ARG A 554 -23.96 18.06 32.74
C ARG A 554 -23.96 18.04 31.20
N ILE A 555 -24.49 19.04 30.59
CA ILE A 555 -24.62 19.23 29.15
C ILE A 555 -23.82 20.46 28.74
N PHE A 556 -23.00 20.33 27.70
CA PHE A 556 -22.31 21.46 27.05
C PHE A 556 -22.93 21.67 25.67
N TYR A 557 -23.61 22.81 25.49
CA TYR A 557 -24.06 23.23 24.19
C TYR A 557 -22.93 23.98 23.46
N ILE A 558 -22.48 23.40 22.37
CA ILE A 558 -21.33 23.89 21.59
C ILE A 558 -21.85 24.47 20.28
N ASP A 559 -21.46 25.70 20.01
CA ASP A 559 -21.73 26.38 18.74
C ASP A 559 -20.57 27.30 18.36
N ASN A 560 -20.26 27.38 17.07
CA ASN A 560 -19.18 28.23 16.53
C ASN A 560 -17.81 28.05 17.23
N GLY A 561 -17.52 26.83 17.72
CA GLY A 561 -16.26 26.49 18.38
C GLY A 561 -16.15 26.99 19.82
N ARG A 562 -17.27 27.32 20.47
CA ARG A 562 -17.33 27.76 21.87
C ARG A 562 -18.43 27.05 22.65
N ILE A 563 -18.26 26.88 23.94
CA ILE A 563 -19.32 26.44 24.83
C ILE A 563 -20.22 27.68 25.09
N GLN A 564 -21.44 27.61 24.57
CA GLN A 564 -22.42 28.68 24.72
C GLN A 564 -23.21 28.55 26.02
N GLU A 565 -23.53 27.31 26.41
CA GLU A 565 -24.29 27.01 27.61
C GLU A 565 -23.71 25.74 28.26
N ALA A 566 -23.71 25.71 29.58
CA ALA A 566 -23.28 24.56 30.37
C ALA A 566 -24.15 24.45 31.63
N GLY A 567 -24.69 23.26 31.91
CA GLY A 567 -25.53 22.98 33.06
C GLY A 567 -26.24 21.65 32.98
N SER A 568 -27.05 21.33 33.99
CA SER A 568 -27.93 20.17 33.97
C SER A 568 -29.08 20.34 32.96
N HIS A 569 -29.78 19.26 32.63
CA HIS A 569 -30.96 19.34 31.77
C HIS A 569 -32.01 20.31 32.32
N GLU A 570 -32.28 20.27 33.62
CA GLU A 570 -33.30 21.12 34.26
C GLU A 570 -32.88 22.62 34.24
N GLU A 571 -31.61 22.92 34.52
CA GLU A 571 -31.08 24.29 34.50
C GLU A 571 -31.15 24.89 33.10
N LEU A 572 -30.73 24.14 32.08
CA LEU A 572 -30.70 24.66 30.70
C LEU A 572 -32.12 24.77 30.11
N MET A 573 -33.03 23.89 30.48
CA MET A 573 -34.46 24.01 30.12
C MET A 573 -35.08 25.27 30.71
N ALA A 574 -34.75 25.61 31.97
CA ALA A 574 -35.26 26.82 32.64
C ALA A 574 -34.69 28.13 32.04
N GLN A 575 -33.51 28.09 31.43
CA GLN A 575 -32.89 29.26 30.80
C GLN A 575 -33.55 29.65 29.47
N HIS A 576 -34.32 28.74 28.82
CA HIS A 576 -34.92 28.95 27.49
C HIS A 576 -33.92 29.39 26.40
N GLY A 577 -32.69 28.91 26.47
CA GLY A 577 -31.60 29.29 25.59
C GLY A 577 -31.45 28.39 24.36
N TYR A 578 -30.21 28.23 23.92
CA TYR A 578 -29.86 27.39 22.75
C TYR A 578 -30.22 25.94 22.93
N TYR A 579 -29.91 25.36 24.11
CA TYR A 579 -30.26 23.99 24.44
C TYR A 579 -31.77 23.78 24.45
N TYR A 580 -32.55 24.68 25.05
CA TYR A 580 -34.01 24.62 25.06
C TYR A 580 -34.57 24.55 23.63
N ASN A 581 -34.10 25.42 22.74
CA ASN A 581 -34.53 25.46 21.35
C ASN A 581 -34.17 24.17 20.60
N LEU A 582 -32.97 23.60 20.83
CA LEU A 582 -32.56 22.32 20.28
C LEU A 582 -33.48 21.20 20.78
N TYR A 583 -33.76 21.15 22.09
CA TYR A 583 -34.62 20.15 22.69
C TYR A 583 -36.05 20.20 22.13
N GLN A 584 -36.65 21.40 22.05
CA GLN A 584 -37.98 21.58 21.50
C GLN A 584 -38.05 21.15 20.02
N SER A 585 -37.12 21.53 19.20
CA SER A 585 -37.10 21.13 17.78
C SER A 585 -37.00 19.59 17.58
N GLN A 586 -36.27 18.88 18.44
CA GLN A 586 -36.21 17.41 18.41
C GLN A 586 -37.49 16.77 18.95
N PHE A 587 -38.09 17.36 19.96
CA PHE A 587 -39.34 16.89 20.56
C PHE A 587 -40.54 17.06 19.60
N ASP A 588 -40.62 18.19 18.92
CA ASP A 588 -41.66 18.44 17.90
C ASP A 588 -41.55 17.50 16.71
N MET A 589 -40.33 17.13 16.29
CA MET A 589 -40.10 16.09 15.28
C MET A 589 -40.57 14.71 15.73
N LEU A 590 -40.40 14.35 17.01
CA LEU A 590 -40.85 13.06 17.57
C LEU A 590 -42.38 12.97 17.72
N GLN A 591 -43.07 14.09 17.93
CA GLN A 591 -44.54 14.12 17.98
C GLN A 591 -45.19 14.15 16.57
N ALA A 592 -44.44 14.55 15.55
CA ALA A 592 -44.90 14.60 14.16
C ALA A 592 -44.73 13.28 13.40
N LEU A 593 -44.04 12.29 14.00
CA LEU A 593 -43.87 10.91 13.52
C LEU A 593 -44.83 9.96 14.21
#